data_4259434ab806221d70bcb0f5bfc107e0
#
_entry.id   4259434ab806221d70bcb0f5bfc107e0
#
_cell.length_a   1.000
_cell.length_b   1.000
_cell.length_c   1.000
_cell.angle_alpha   90.00
_cell.angle_beta   90.00
_cell.angle_gamma   90.00
#
_symmetry.space_group_name_H-M   'P 1'
#
loop_
_entity.id
_entity.type
_entity.pdbx_description
1 polymer ?
#
loop_
_entity_poly.entity_id
_entity_poly.type
_entity_poly.pdbx_seq_one_letter_code
_entity_poly.pdbx_strand_id
1 'polypeptide(L)'
;MKERELKDKIRQKDYELNNAKNNVEKLKKENEELKNPKTIVIGLNNIGATCYMNATLQCLSNTKELTNYFLTKYTEKQNNIMTNEYHKLIVNLWNKENNNSSYSPYSFKEVLSKENPLFAGIAANDSKDLINFLLERFHLELNNNNNNNNANDNYVNAQQEQFNEQIMLNLFLQDFKEKYNSIISNLFYGVMETQSKCLGCQMIKYNFQIYSFLEFPLQEVNKYCFNNNRRPLFNNDGTNPDVNLSECFEYYGKVDLMNGDNQMYCNICNKLYDALYSTSIYSTPNNLIINLNRGKGPVYECKVDFPDQLNLYNFVKFNNDYAVFELYAVISHLGPSSMSGHFVAYCKNRMDNKWYLYNDGLVNLCTRTNQYQDGMPYILFYRSLRPL
;
A
#
# COMPACT_ATOMS: atom_id res chain seq x y z
N MET A 1 21.09 50.77 56.57
CA MET A 1 21.78 50.04 55.46
C MET A 1 21.48 48.54 55.47
N LYS A 2 21.79 47.82 56.50
CA LYS A 2 21.64 46.34 56.56
C LYS A 2 20.22 45.84 56.32
N GLU A 3 19.17 46.53 56.74
CA GLU A 3 17.79 46.13 56.57
C GLU A 3 17.30 46.24 55.09
N ARG A 4 17.80 47.22 54.37
CA ARG A 4 17.51 47.44 52.94
C ARG A 4 18.18 46.38 52.08
N GLU A 5 19.43 46.06 52.37
CA GLU A 5 20.16 44.97 51.70
C GLU A 5 19.51 43.58 51.93
N LEU A 6 18.94 43.33 53.10
CA LEU A 6 18.24 42.09 53.41
C LEU A 6 16.92 42.00 52.65
N LYS A 7 16.16 43.07 52.53
CA LYS A 7 14.93 43.15 51.74
C LYS A 7 15.19 42.93 50.25
N ASP A 8 16.27 43.47 49.72
CA ASP A 8 16.65 43.28 48.31
C ASP A 8 17.10 41.84 48.04
N LYS A 9 17.87 41.23 48.96
CA LYS A 9 18.19 39.79 48.85
C LYS A 9 16.97 38.86 48.94
N ILE A 10 15.98 39.19 49.75
CA ILE A 10 14.74 38.43 49.84
C ILE A 10 13.97 38.54 48.51
N ARG A 11 13.82 39.76 47.95
CA ARG A 11 13.16 39.95 46.65
C ARG A 11 13.84 39.20 45.53
N GLN A 12 15.17 39.21 45.52
CA GLN A 12 15.91 38.46 44.49
C GLN A 12 15.70 36.94 44.61
N LYS A 13 15.72 36.41 45.84
CA LYS A 13 15.43 34.99 46.08
C LYS A 13 13.98 34.59 45.76
N ASP A 14 13.03 35.47 46.03
CA ASP A 14 11.62 35.25 45.65
C ASP A 14 11.46 35.23 44.14
N TYR A 15 12.15 36.08 43.39
CA TYR A 15 12.18 36.07 41.94
C TYR A 15 12.80 34.78 41.38
N GLU A 16 13.97 34.35 41.92
CA GLU A 16 14.63 33.09 41.54
C GLU A 16 13.77 31.88 41.86
N LEU A 17 13.09 31.87 42.99
CA LEU A 17 12.16 30.79 43.39
C LEU A 17 10.94 30.70 42.45
N ASN A 18 10.37 31.83 42.03
CA ASN A 18 9.27 31.85 41.08
C ASN A 18 9.69 31.36 39.69
N ASN A 19 10.86 31.75 39.21
CA ASN A 19 11.43 31.26 37.98
C ASN A 19 11.69 29.72 38.02
N ALA A 20 12.22 29.23 39.13
CA ALA A 20 12.44 27.81 39.34
C ALA A 20 11.10 27.01 39.35
N LYS A 21 10.06 27.54 40.01
CA LYS A 21 8.72 26.95 40.00
C LYS A 21 8.13 26.86 38.60
N ASN A 22 8.22 27.95 37.82
CA ASN A 22 7.75 27.97 36.43
C ASN A 22 8.49 26.97 35.56
N ASN A 23 9.79 26.82 35.74
CA ASN A 23 10.60 25.82 35.02
C ASN A 23 10.20 24.37 35.40
N VAL A 24 9.95 24.10 36.69
CA VAL A 24 9.48 22.78 37.14
C VAL A 24 8.11 22.46 36.57
N GLU A 25 7.21 23.43 36.49
CA GLU A 25 5.88 23.24 35.90
C GLU A 25 5.96 23.00 34.40
N LYS A 26 6.82 23.72 33.70
CA LYS A 26 7.13 23.51 32.29
C LYS A 26 7.68 22.10 32.05
N LEU A 27 8.67 21.67 32.85
CA LEU A 27 9.26 20.32 32.73
C LEU A 27 8.26 19.21 33.07
N LYS A 28 7.37 19.44 34.03
CA LYS A 28 6.28 18.49 34.33
C LYS A 28 5.32 18.32 33.14
N LYS A 29 4.94 19.44 32.51
CA LYS A 29 4.06 19.44 31.33
C LYS A 29 4.75 18.75 30.13
N GLU A 30 6.02 19.05 29.88
CA GLU A 30 6.83 18.39 28.87
C GLU A 30 6.94 16.86 29.14
N ASN A 31 7.11 16.46 30.40
CA ASN A 31 7.19 15.05 30.80
C ASN A 31 5.84 14.31 30.68
N GLU A 32 4.72 14.99 30.93
CA GLU A 32 3.37 14.45 30.67
C GLU A 32 3.08 14.31 29.16
N GLU A 33 3.51 15.29 28.35
CA GLU A 33 3.41 15.24 26.89
C GLU A 33 4.29 14.13 26.29
N LEU A 34 5.46 13.85 26.89
CA LEU A 34 6.31 12.71 26.51
C LEU A 34 5.71 11.36 26.90
N LYS A 35 4.97 11.29 28.02
CA LYS A 35 4.29 10.06 28.46
C LYS A 35 3.00 9.77 27.68
N ASN A 36 2.31 10.80 27.21
CA ASN A 36 1.09 10.73 26.43
C ASN A 36 1.19 11.67 25.22
N PRO A 37 1.95 11.29 24.18
CA PRO A 37 2.08 12.15 23.01
C PRO A 37 0.70 12.36 22.37
N LYS A 38 0.36 13.64 22.13
CA LYS A 38 -0.89 14.00 21.44
C LYS A 38 -0.94 13.26 20.10
N THR A 39 -1.94 12.40 19.92
CA THR A 39 -2.16 11.71 18.66
C THR A 39 -2.48 12.72 17.58
N ILE A 40 -1.77 12.67 16.46
CA ILE A 40 -2.00 13.53 15.30
C ILE A 40 -2.96 12.81 14.37
N VAL A 41 -4.09 13.45 14.08
CA VAL A 41 -5.10 13.01 13.13
C VAL A 41 -5.60 14.22 12.35
N ILE A 42 -5.13 14.37 11.11
CA ILE A 42 -5.45 15.49 10.23
C ILE A 42 -6.14 14.94 8.98
N GLY A 43 -7.35 15.40 8.68
CA GLY A 43 -8.09 15.08 7.48
C GLY A 43 -7.54 15.78 6.24
N LEU A 44 -8.01 15.39 5.06
CA LEU A 44 -7.72 16.05 3.79
C LEU A 44 -9.00 16.59 3.19
N ASN A 45 -9.09 17.90 3.00
CA ASN A 45 -10.29 18.51 2.44
C ASN A 45 -10.54 18.04 1.00
N ASN A 46 -11.80 17.78 0.67
CA ASN A 46 -12.21 17.51 -0.70
C ASN A 46 -12.19 18.82 -1.49
N ILE A 47 -11.31 18.90 -2.48
CA ILE A 47 -11.06 20.08 -3.31
C ILE A 47 -11.59 19.93 -4.73
N GLY A 48 -12.59 19.06 -4.94
CA GLY A 48 -13.23 18.79 -6.23
C GLY A 48 -13.14 17.32 -6.62
N ALA A 49 -14.11 16.49 -6.16
CA ALA A 49 -14.17 15.04 -6.38
C ALA A 49 -12.85 14.30 -6.07
N THR A 50 -12.11 14.73 -5.04
CA THR A 50 -10.78 14.20 -4.67
C THR A 50 -10.80 13.18 -3.55
N CYS A 51 -11.97 12.60 -3.21
CA CYS A 51 -12.07 11.57 -2.16
C CYS A 51 -11.16 10.36 -2.41
N TYR A 52 -11.03 9.90 -3.68
CA TYR A 52 -10.10 8.84 -4.07
C TYR A 52 -8.64 9.19 -3.73
N MET A 53 -8.25 10.44 -3.98
CA MET A 53 -6.91 10.96 -3.68
C MET A 53 -6.70 11.06 -2.16
N ASN A 54 -7.66 11.62 -1.45
CA ASN A 54 -7.60 11.78 -0.01
C ASN A 54 -7.48 10.42 0.70
N ALA A 55 -8.31 9.44 0.33
CA ALA A 55 -8.24 8.08 0.89
C ALA A 55 -6.87 7.42 0.61
N THR A 56 -6.37 7.51 -0.63
CA THR A 56 -5.05 6.99 -1.00
C THR A 56 -3.93 7.63 -0.17
N LEU A 57 -3.92 8.96 -0.09
CA LEU A 57 -2.88 9.70 0.63
C LEU A 57 -2.91 9.41 2.14
N GLN A 58 -4.09 9.22 2.73
CA GLN A 58 -4.21 8.83 4.14
C GLN A 58 -3.63 7.42 4.39
N CYS A 59 -3.92 6.45 3.53
CA CYS A 59 -3.34 5.10 3.66
C CYS A 59 -1.81 5.12 3.51
N LEU A 60 -1.27 5.81 2.50
CA LEU A 60 0.16 5.94 2.30
C LEU A 60 0.84 6.72 3.45
N SER A 61 0.18 7.76 4.00
CA SER A 61 0.71 8.52 5.13
C SER A 61 0.73 7.72 6.44
N ASN A 62 -0.11 6.69 6.57
CA ASN A 62 -0.09 5.76 7.69
C ASN A 62 0.81 4.53 7.45
N THR A 63 1.48 4.43 6.30
CA THR A 63 2.58 3.50 6.09
C THR A 63 3.81 4.00 6.86
N LYS A 64 4.07 3.38 8.02
CA LYS A 64 5.01 3.87 9.04
C LYS A 64 6.41 4.14 8.47
N GLU A 65 6.94 3.18 7.72
CA GLU A 65 8.32 3.23 7.18
C GLU A 65 8.44 4.31 6.11
N LEU A 66 7.45 4.43 5.23
CA LEU A 66 7.40 5.45 4.18
C LEU A 66 7.34 6.86 4.80
N THR A 67 6.44 7.06 5.74
CA THR A 67 6.28 8.35 6.44
C THR A 67 7.51 8.71 7.26
N ASN A 68 8.13 7.75 7.95
CA ASN A 68 9.40 7.99 8.65
C ASN A 68 10.50 8.44 7.69
N TYR A 69 10.61 7.79 6.52
CA TYR A 69 11.59 8.20 5.51
C TYR A 69 11.41 9.66 5.10
N PHE A 70 10.17 10.07 4.80
CA PHE A 70 9.88 11.46 4.41
C PHE A 70 10.07 12.47 5.53
N LEU A 71 9.79 12.11 6.78
CA LEU A 71 9.97 13.02 7.92
C LEU A 71 11.43 13.16 8.40
N THR A 72 12.32 12.17 8.12
CA THR A 72 13.64 12.13 8.78
C THR A 72 14.82 11.99 7.82
N LYS A 73 14.62 11.48 6.62
CA LYS A 73 15.73 11.15 5.69
C LYS A 73 15.62 11.85 4.34
N TYR A 74 14.41 12.17 3.92
CA TYR A 74 14.19 12.80 2.62
C TYR A 74 14.60 14.27 2.63
N THR A 75 15.28 14.69 1.57
CA THR A 75 15.59 16.10 1.27
C THR A 75 15.09 16.40 -0.14
N GLU A 76 14.44 17.57 -0.31
CA GLU A 76 13.90 17.98 -1.60
C GLU A 76 15.00 18.08 -2.66
N LYS A 77 14.70 17.61 -3.87
CA LYS A 77 15.58 17.67 -5.05
C LYS A 77 14.83 18.30 -6.20
N GLN A 78 15.55 19.07 -7.04
CA GLN A 78 14.93 19.81 -8.15
C GLN A 78 14.09 18.95 -9.10
N ASN A 79 14.52 17.72 -9.38
CA ASN A 79 13.87 16.81 -10.32
C ASN A 79 12.82 15.87 -9.69
N ASN A 80 12.65 15.92 -8.38
CA ASN A 80 11.73 15.04 -7.65
C ASN A 80 10.38 15.74 -7.45
N ILE A 81 9.71 16.05 -8.54
CA ILE A 81 8.54 16.93 -8.55
C ILE A 81 7.39 16.39 -7.70
N MET A 82 6.98 15.15 -7.97
CA MET A 82 5.86 14.51 -7.26
C MET A 82 6.23 14.13 -5.82
N THR A 83 7.47 13.68 -5.64
CA THR A 83 8.00 13.28 -4.32
C THR A 83 8.15 14.48 -3.39
N ASN A 84 8.57 15.65 -3.90
CA ASN A 84 8.64 16.89 -3.11
C ASN A 84 7.25 17.31 -2.62
N GLU A 85 6.22 17.24 -3.46
CA GLU A 85 4.86 17.57 -3.05
C GLU A 85 4.29 16.57 -2.03
N TYR A 86 4.61 15.29 -2.19
CA TYR A 86 4.26 14.30 -1.17
C TYR A 86 4.99 14.55 0.15
N HIS A 87 6.26 14.93 0.13
CA HIS A 87 7.01 15.32 1.33
C HIS A 87 6.33 16.50 2.07
N LYS A 88 5.98 17.57 1.34
CA LYS A 88 5.27 18.71 1.92
C LYS A 88 3.93 18.30 2.55
N LEU A 89 3.19 17.42 1.89
CA LEU A 89 1.94 16.87 2.41
C LEU A 89 2.18 16.09 3.72
N ILE A 90 3.18 15.20 3.74
CA ILE A 90 3.52 14.40 4.94
C ILE A 90 3.94 15.29 6.11
N VAL A 91 4.74 16.32 5.86
CA VAL A 91 5.12 17.29 6.89
C VAL A 91 3.88 17.99 7.48
N ASN A 92 2.92 18.40 6.63
CA ASN A 92 1.69 19.03 7.11
C ASN A 92 0.79 18.06 7.90
N LEU A 93 0.65 16.80 7.45
CA LEU A 93 -0.19 15.80 8.12
C LEU A 93 0.38 15.34 9.47
N TRP A 94 1.68 15.40 9.66
CA TRP A 94 2.36 14.88 10.86
C TRP A 94 3.04 15.96 11.71
N ASN A 95 2.74 17.25 11.44
CA ASN A 95 3.28 18.35 12.26
C ASN A 95 2.56 18.41 13.61
N LYS A 96 3.34 18.24 14.70
CA LYS A 96 2.84 18.27 16.09
C LYS A 96 2.30 19.64 16.53
N GLU A 97 2.81 20.71 15.91
CA GLU A 97 2.41 22.08 16.20
C GLU A 97 1.12 22.49 15.46
N ASN A 98 0.71 21.69 14.48
CA ASN A 98 -0.49 21.97 13.71
C ASN A 98 -1.74 21.63 14.53
N ASN A 99 -2.53 22.63 14.85
CA ASN A 99 -3.80 22.49 15.56
C ASN A 99 -5.02 22.35 14.60
N ASN A 100 -4.78 22.33 13.28
CA ASN A 100 -5.82 22.17 12.30
C ASN A 100 -6.35 20.73 12.29
N SER A 101 -7.66 20.57 12.14
CA SER A 101 -8.30 19.27 12.00
C SER A 101 -8.19 18.71 10.56
N SER A 102 -7.91 19.56 9.58
CA SER A 102 -7.80 19.20 8.16
C SER A 102 -6.80 20.07 7.39
N TYR A 103 -6.34 19.54 6.26
CA TYR A 103 -5.42 20.19 5.31
C TYR A 103 -6.00 20.13 3.89
N SER A 104 -5.79 21.19 3.09
CA SER A 104 -6.23 21.25 1.70
C SER A 104 -5.07 20.98 0.75
N PRO A 105 -5.02 19.83 0.05
CA PRO A 105 -3.87 19.39 -0.75
C PRO A 105 -3.86 19.99 -2.17
N TYR A 106 -4.06 21.31 -2.32
CA TYR A 106 -4.13 21.98 -3.63
C TYR A 106 -2.85 21.82 -4.45
N SER A 107 -1.69 22.08 -3.85
CA SER A 107 -0.39 22.01 -4.52
C SER A 107 -0.11 20.58 -5.00
N PHE A 108 -0.41 19.56 -4.16
CA PHE A 108 -0.30 18.16 -4.55
C PHE A 108 -1.19 17.83 -5.75
N LYS A 109 -2.47 18.25 -5.72
CA LYS A 109 -3.43 18.02 -6.81
C LYS A 109 -3.00 18.71 -8.10
N GLU A 110 -2.47 19.92 -8.02
CA GLU A 110 -1.98 20.68 -9.17
C GLU A 110 -0.82 19.93 -9.86
N VAL A 111 0.17 19.50 -9.08
CA VAL A 111 1.31 18.74 -9.61
C VAL A 111 0.86 17.38 -10.15
N LEU A 112 0.03 16.64 -9.42
CA LEU A 112 -0.54 15.38 -9.89
C LEU A 112 -1.23 15.52 -11.25
N SER A 113 -2.00 16.59 -11.43
CA SER A 113 -2.72 16.86 -12.68
C SER A 113 -1.80 17.19 -13.86
N LYS A 114 -0.64 17.78 -13.59
CA LYS A 114 0.39 18.08 -14.61
C LYS A 114 1.18 16.82 -14.99
N GLU A 115 1.53 16.01 -14.01
CA GLU A 115 2.33 14.80 -14.20
C GLU A 115 1.53 13.67 -14.87
N ASN A 116 0.22 13.61 -14.65
CA ASN A 116 -0.64 12.61 -15.27
C ASN A 116 -2.03 13.20 -15.61
N PRO A 117 -2.34 13.38 -16.91
CA PRO A 117 -3.62 13.92 -17.39
C PRO A 117 -4.86 13.13 -16.94
N LEU A 118 -4.71 11.84 -16.60
CA LEU A 118 -5.80 11.02 -16.05
C LEU A 118 -6.40 11.66 -14.79
N PHE A 119 -5.56 12.30 -13.98
CA PHE A 119 -5.98 12.96 -12.75
C PHE A 119 -6.24 14.46 -12.91
N ALA A 120 -6.27 14.98 -14.14
CA ALA A 120 -6.57 16.37 -14.38
C ALA A 120 -8.07 16.69 -14.21
N GLY A 121 -8.37 17.98 -13.97
CA GLY A 121 -9.75 18.44 -13.80
C GLY A 121 -10.39 17.99 -12.48
N ILE A 122 -11.73 17.97 -12.50
CA ILE A 122 -12.59 17.72 -11.31
C ILE A 122 -13.32 16.37 -11.37
N ALA A 123 -13.00 15.49 -12.32
CA ALA A 123 -13.64 14.19 -12.41
C ALA A 123 -13.16 13.27 -11.28
N ALA A 124 -14.07 12.43 -10.78
CA ALA A 124 -13.70 11.35 -9.87
C ALA A 124 -12.81 10.33 -10.59
N ASN A 125 -11.83 9.79 -9.88
CA ASN A 125 -10.91 8.78 -10.39
C ASN A 125 -10.83 7.60 -9.42
N ASP A 126 -10.08 6.57 -9.81
CA ASP A 126 -9.90 5.36 -9.00
C ASP A 126 -8.67 5.47 -8.08
N SER A 127 -8.85 5.09 -6.81
CA SER A 127 -7.75 5.01 -5.84
C SER A 127 -6.66 4.04 -6.26
N LYS A 128 -6.99 2.93 -6.93
CA LYS A 128 -6.03 1.96 -7.44
C LYS A 128 -5.10 2.58 -8.47
N ASP A 129 -5.66 3.30 -9.44
CA ASP A 129 -4.87 3.94 -10.50
C ASP A 129 -3.93 5.00 -9.92
N LEU A 130 -4.40 5.73 -8.90
CA LEU A 130 -3.56 6.70 -8.20
C LEU A 130 -2.42 6.04 -7.41
N ILE A 131 -2.70 4.95 -6.69
CA ILE A 131 -1.65 4.21 -5.96
C ILE A 131 -0.56 3.74 -6.93
N ASN A 132 -0.95 3.12 -8.05
CA ASN A 132 -0.01 2.66 -9.06
C ASN A 132 0.86 3.80 -9.58
N PHE A 133 0.23 4.89 -9.99
CA PHE A 133 0.95 6.06 -10.48
C PHE A 133 1.94 6.60 -9.44
N LEU A 134 1.51 6.75 -8.18
CA LEU A 134 2.35 7.30 -7.13
C LEU A 134 3.53 6.38 -6.79
N LEU A 135 3.31 5.07 -6.67
CA LEU A 135 4.38 4.12 -6.38
C LEU A 135 5.42 4.08 -7.50
N GLU A 136 4.97 4.06 -8.77
CA GLU A 136 5.85 4.12 -9.93
C GLU A 136 6.64 5.43 -9.97
N ARG A 137 5.95 6.57 -9.83
CA ARG A 137 6.58 7.89 -9.91
C ARG A 137 7.57 8.12 -8.76
N PHE A 138 7.21 7.78 -7.54
CA PHE A 138 8.12 7.87 -6.41
C PHE A 138 9.33 6.94 -6.58
N HIS A 139 9.12 5.72 -7.12
CA HIS A 139 10.23 4.84 -7.43
C HIS A 139 11.21 5.49 -8.42
N LEU A 140 10.71 6.01 -9.53
CA LEU A 140 11.54 6.66 -10.56
C LEU A 140 12.31 7.87 -10.01
N GLU A 141 11.67 8.71 -9.20
CA GLU A 141 12.30 9.90 -8.62
C GLU A 141 13.29 9.59 -7.49
N LEU A 142 13.09 8.49 -6.74
CA LEU A 142 13.91 8.09 -5.59
C LEU A 142 14.90 6.97 -5.89
N ASN A 143 14.94 6.46 -7.12
CA ASN A 143 15.84 5.37 -7.48
C ASN A 143 17.29 5.86 -7.54
N ASN A 144 18.15 5.26 -6.74
CA ASN A 144 19.57 5.61 -6.66
C ASN A 144 20.39 5.12 -7.87
N ASN A 145 19.81 4.22 -8.69
CA ASN A 145 20.51 3.58 -9.82
C ASN A 145 20.23 4.26 -11.17
N ASN A 146 19.52 5.40 -11.20
CA ASN A 146 19.15 6.11 -12.44
C ASN A 146 20.33 6.62 -13.29
N ASN A 147 21.59 6.48 -12.85
CA ASN A 147 22.76 6.93 -13.59
C ASN A 147 23.39 5.87 -14.50
N ASN A 148 22.90 4.64 -14.52
CA ASN A 148 23.42 3.58 -15.38
C ASN A 148 22.53 3.39 -16.62
N ASN A 149 22.53 4.39 -17.53
CA ASN A 149 21.95 4.27 -18.86
C ASN A 149 22.72 3.32 -19.82
N ASN A 150 23.64 2.53 -19.30
CA ASN A 150 24.27 1.44 -20.02
C ASN A 150 23.66 0.10 -19.59
N ALA A 151 22.35 -0.07 -19.85
CA ALA A 151 21.81 -1.41 -19.97
C ALA A 151 22.51 -2.04 -21.20
N ASN A 152 23.62 -2.70 -20.98
CA ASN A 152 24.03 -3.75 -21.88
C ASN A 152 22.87 -4.76 -21.87
N ASP A 153 22.04 -4.71 -22.91
CA ASP A 153 21.12 -5.79 -23.26
C ASP A 153 21.98 -7.03 -23.63
N ASN A 154 22.68 -7.55 -22.66
CA ASN A 154 23.20 -8.90 -22.71
C ASN A 154 21.99 -9.85 -22.56
N TYR A 155 21.16 -9.87 -23.59
CA TYR A 155 20.31 -11.02 -23.91
C TYR A 155 21.26 -12.18 -24.27
N VAL A 156 21.93 -12.68 -23.26
CA VAL A 156 22.63 -13.97 -23.32
C VAL A 156 21.61 -15.00 -23.82
N ASN A 157 22.01 -15.90 -24.68
CA ASN A 157 21.25 -16.99 -25.29
C ASN A 157 20.26 -17.68 -24.32
N ALA A 158 19.19 -16.97 -23.96
CA ALA A 158 18.23 -17.35 -22.91
C ALA A 158 17.26 -18.47 -23.35
N GLN A 159 17.47 -19.06 -24.55
CA GLN A 159 16.53 -20.05 -25.06
C GLN A 159 16.55 -21.37 -24.31
N GLN A 160 17.68 -21.79 -23.74
CA GLN A 160 17.77 -23.00 -22.93
C GLN A 160 17.67 -22.72 -21.42
N GLU A 161 18.11 -21.54 -20.98
CA GLU A 161 18.16 -21.16 -19.56
C GLU A 161 16.76 -20.95 -18.94
N GLN A 162 15.78 -20.51 -19.75
CA GLN A 162 14.38 -20.28 -19.29
C GLN A 162 13.68 -21.54 -18.76
N PHE A 163 14.26 -22.72 -18.94
CA PHE A 163 13.75 -24.00 -18.43
C PHE A 163 14.38 -24.39 -17.08
N ASN A 164 15.25 -23.57 -16.52
CA ASN A 164 15.83 -23.77 -15.19
C ASN A 164 15.36 -22.64 -14.25
N GLU A 165 14.56 -23.00 -13.27
CA GLU A 165 13.98 -22.05 -12.31
C GLU A 165 15.07 -21.22 -11.58
N GLN A 166 16.12 -21.90 -11.07
CA GLN A 166 17.16 -21.23 -10.30
C GLN A 166 18.01 -20.29 -11.14
N ILE A 167 18.30 -20.63 -12.40
CA ILE A 167 19.02 -19.75 -13.31
C ILE A 167 18.18 -18.52 -13.62
N MET A 168 16.91 -18.70 -13.98
CA MET A 168 15.99 -17.59 -14.27
C MET A 168 15.80 -16.67 -13.07
N LEU A 169 15.69 -17.25 -11.88
CA LEU A 169 15.61 -16.48 -10.64
C LEU A 169 16.87 -15.65 -10.41
N ASN A 170 18.05 -16.23 -10.56
CA ASN A 170 19.32 -15.53 -10.34
C ASN A 170 19.52 -14.39 -11.33
N LEU A 171 19.19 -14.59 -12.60
CA LEU A 171 19.23 -13.54 -13.63
C LEU A 171 18.25 -12.41 -13.28
N PHE A 172 17.02 -12.75 -12.88
CA PHE A 172 16.03 -11.78 -12.47
C PHE A 172 16.48 -10.98 -11.24
N LEU A 173 17.01 -11.65 -10.19
CA LEU A 173 17.45 -10.98 -8.96
C LEU A 173 18.66 -10.08 -9.19
N GLN A 174 19.55 -10.42 -10.13
CA GLN A 174 20.65 -9.56 -10.54
C GLN A 174 20.11 -8.29 -11.21
N ASP A 175 19.26 -8.44 -12.23
CA ASP A 175 18.62 -7.32 -12.94
C ASP A 175 17.80 -6.44 -11.96
N PHE A 176 17.07 -7.06 -11.04
CA PHE A 176 16.30 -6.36 -10.02
C PHE A 176 17.17 -5.47 -9.14
N LYS A 177 18.30 -5.98 -8.63
CA LYS A 177 19.24 -5.20 -7.80
C LYS A 177 19.86 -4.03 -8.55
N GLU A 178 20.11 -4.21 -9.85
CA GLU A 178 20.68 -3.17 -10.70
C GLU A 178 19.65 -2.06 -11.03
N LYS A 179 18.38 -2.41 -11.21
CA LYS A 179 17.34 -1.48 -11.66
C LYS A 179 16.52 -0.86 -10.53
N TYR A 180 16.32 -1.57 -9.42
CA TYR A 180 15.35 -1.19 -8.38
C TYR A 180 16.03 -0.96 -7.01
N ASN A 181 16.46 0.28 -6.76
CA ASN A 181 17.10 0.69 -5.50
C ASN A 181 16.47 1.97 -4.95
N SER A 182 15.24 1.87 -4.48
CA SER A 182 14.51 2.98 -3.83
C SER A 182 13.81 2.50 -2.56
N ILE A 183 13.39 3.44 -1.72
CA ILE A 183 12.53 3.13 -0.58
C ILE A 183 11.23 2.46 -1.02
N ILE A 184 10.71 2.81 -2.21
CA ILE A 184 9.48 2.24 -2.75
C ILE A 184 9.68 0.77 -3.11
N SER A 185 10.74 0.43 -3.84
CA SER A 185 11.03 -0.98 -4.17
C SER A 185 11.27 -1.83 -2.92
N ASN A 186 11.92 -1.27 -1.91
CA ASN A 186 12.19 -1.96 -0.64
C ASN A 186 10.92 -2.20 0.18
N LEU A 187 9.93 -1.31 0.09
CA LEU A 187 8.70 -1.40 0.89
C LEU A 187 7.56 -2.11 0.19
N PHE A 188 7.40 -1.95 -1.13
CA PHE A 188 6.17 -2.32 -1.83
C PHE A 188 6.36 -3.34 -2.96
N TYR A 189 7.59 -3.68 -3.36
CA TYR A 189 7.81 -4.62 -4.46
C TYR A 189 8.02 -6.04 -3.95
N GLY A 190 7.17 -6.95 -4.42
CA GLY A 190 7.32 -8.38 -4.30
C GLY A 190 7.68 -9.01 -5.64
N VAL A 191 7.95 -10.31 -5.63
CA VAL A 191 8.30 -11.10 -6.81
C VAL A 191 7.23 -12.16 -7.03
N MET A 192 6.71 -12.22 -8.25
CA MET A 192 5.86 -13.32 -8.70
C MET A 192 6.60 -14.16 -9.73
N GLU A 193 6.27 -15.43 -9.74
CA GLU A 193 6.74 -16.41 -10.71
C GLU A 193 5.58 -16.87 -11.57
N THR A 194 5.81 -16.96 -12.88
CA THR A 194 4.90 -17.63 -13.79
C THR A 194 5.57 -18.87 -14.37
N GLN A 195 4.80 -19.96 -14.44
CA GLN A 195 5.21 -21.21 -15.05
C GLN A 195 4.32 -21.53 -16.22
N SER A 196 4.90 -21.97 -17.34
CA SER A 196 4.16 -22.54 -18.44
C SER A 196 4.74 -23.89 -18.82
N LYS A 197 3.95 -24.97 -18.64
CA LYS A 197 4.32 -26.34 -18.95
C LYS A 197 3.71 -26.75 -20.28
N CYS A 198 4.53 -26.95 -21.31
CA CYS A 198 4.09 -27.46 -22.61
C CYS A 198 3.61 -28.91 -22.48
N LEU A 199 2.40 -29.23 -22.93
CA LEU A 199 1.89 -30.60 -22.91
C LEU A 199 2.45 -31.48 -24.01
N GLY A 200 3.09 -30.88 -25.04
CA GLY A 200 3.77 -31.64 -26.10
C GLY A 200 5.11 -32.23 -25.65
N CYS A 201 6.02 -31.40 -25.15
CA CYS A 201 7.38 -31.85 -24.74
C CYS A 201 7.55 -31.93 -23.21
N GLN A 202 6.54 -31.58 -22.42
CA GLN A 202 6.56 -31.58 -20.94
C GLN A 202 7.55 -30.60 -20.30
N MET A 203 8.25 -29.78 -21.07
CA MET A 203 9.18 -28.79 -20.54
C MET A 203 8.41 -27.64 -19.86
N ILE A 204 8.98 -27.15 -18.75
CA ILE A 204 8.45 -26.01 -17.98
C ILE A 204 9.34 -24.81 -18.25
N LYS A 205 8.72 -23.70 -18.64
CA LYS A 205 9.34 -22.39 -18.78
C LYS A 205 9.01 -21.56 -17.55
N TYR A 206 10.02 -20.93 -16.98
CA TYR A 206 9.92 -20.05 -15.81
C TYR A 206 10.11 -18.59 -16.20
N ASN A 207 9.35 -17.71 -15.59
CA ASN A 207 9.55 -16.26 -15.71
C ASN A 207 9.25 -15.60 -14.37
N PHE A 208 10.04 -14.58 -14.02
CA PHE A 208 9.89 -13.80 -12.79
C PHE A 208 9.60 -12.35 -13.13
N GLN A 209 8.75 -11.71 -12.33
CA GLN A 209 8.44 -10.30 -12.49
C GLN A 209 8.12 -9.66 -11.15
N ILE A 210 8.29 -8.33 -11.05
CA ILE A 210 7.89 -7.59 -9.87
C ILE A 210 6.37 -7.35 -9.87
N TYR A 211 5.82 -7.21 -8.67
CA TYR A 211 4.48 -6.66 -8.47
C TYR A 211 4.51 -5.68 -7.29
N SER A 212 3.66 -4.66 -7.33
CA SER A 212 3.47 -3.69 -6.25
C SER A 212 2.13 -3.86 -5.52
N PHE A 213 1.19 -4.58 -6.13
CA PHE A 213 -0.10 -4.96 -5.52
C PHE A 213 -0.62 -6.24 -6.14
N LEU A 214 -1.48 -6.93 -5.41
CA LEU A 214 -2.24 -8.10 -5.90
C LEU A 214 -3.66 -7.67 -6.21
N GLU A 215 -4.19 -8.14 -7.35
CA GLU A 215 -5.56 -7.87 -7.77
C GLU A 215 -6.38 -9.15 -7.79
N PHE A 216 -7.48 -9.15 -7.04
CA PHE A 216 -8.40 -10.29 -6.97
C PHE A 216 -9.76 -9.95 -7.59
N PRO A 217 -10.10 -10.51 -8.77
CA PRO A 217 -11.40 -10.32 -9.40
C PRO A 217 -12.46 -11.16 -8.67
N LEU A 218 -13.23 -10.53 -7.77
CA LEU A 218 -14.13 -11.22 -6.84
C LEU A 218 -15.19 -12.07 -7.52
N GLN A 219 -15.71 -11.63 -8.67
CA GLN A 219 -16.66 -12.40 -9.45
C GLN A 219 -16.05 -13.70 -9.98
N GLU A 220 -14.80 -13.64 -10.44
CA GLU A 220 -14.11 -14.83 -10.95
C GLU A 220 -13.68 -15.78 -9.81
N VAL A 221 -13.34 -15.23 -8.65
CA VAL A 221 -13.12 -16.01 -7.42
C VAL A 221 -14.38 -16.78 -7.04
N ASN A 222 -15.55 -16.12 -7.07
CA ASN A 222 -16.82 -16.79 -6.80
C ASN A 222 -17.13 -17.91 -7.80
N LYS A 223 -16.93 -17.67 -9.11
CA LYS A 223 -17.07 -18.69 -10.15
C LYS A 223 -16.13 -19.88 -9.93
N TYR A 224 -14.90 -19.60 -9.54
CA TYR A 224 -13.91 -20.64 -9.20
C TYR A 224 -14.38 -21.51 -8.03
N CYS A 225 -14.92 -20.91 -6.96
CA CYS A 225 -15.47 -21.65 -5.84
C CYS A 225 -16.69 -22.48 -6.23
N PHE A 226 -17.59 -21.94 -7.06
CA PHE A 226 -18.73 -22.68 -7.61
C PHE A 226 -18.30 -23.88 -8.46
N ASN A 227 -17.36 -23.70 -9.38
CA ASN A 227 -16.86 -24.77 -10.25
C ASN A 227 -16.14 -25.88 -9.47
N ASN A 228 -15.60 -25.57 -8.28
CA ASN A 228 -15.00 -26.53 -7.39
C ASN A 228 -15.99 -27.09 -6.32
N ASN A 229 -17.30 -26.91 -6.52
CA ASN A 229 -18.37 -27.41 -5.65
C ASN A 229 -18.26 -26.95 -4.19
N ARG A 230 -17.70 -25.75 -3.93
CA ARG A 230 -17.53 -25.23 -2.57
C ARG A 230 -18.75 -24.46 -2.07
N ARG A 231 -19.49 -23.83 -2.99
CA ARG A 231 -20.70 -23.04 -2.68
C ARG A 231 -21.54 -22.80 -3.95
N PRO A 232 -22.83 -22.40 -3.82
CA PRO A 232 -23.64 -22.01 -4.96
C PRO A 232 -23.11 -20.73 -5.63
N LEU A 233 -23.46 -20.51 -6.90
CA LEU A 233 -23.08 -19.28 -7.63
C LEU A 233 -23.80 -18.04 -7.08
N PHE A 234 -25.03 -18.22 -6.62
CA PHE A 234 -25.86 -17.21 -5.95
C PHE A 234 -26.50 -17.79 -4.70
N ASN A 235 -26.72 -16.98 -3.70
CA ASN A 235 -27.50 -17.33 -2.53
C ASN A 235 -28.98 -17.54 -2.89
N ASN A 236 -29.77 -18.13 -1.98
CA ASN A 236 -31.21 -18.39 -2.22
C ASN A 236 -32.05 -17.11 -2.40
N ASP A 237 -31.55 -15.98 -1.90
CA ASP A 237 -32.17 -14.65 -2.05
C ASP A 237 -31.70 -13.90 -3.32
N GLY A 238 -30.89 -14.53 -4.16
CA GLY A 238 -30.34 -13.95 -5.38
C GLY A 238 -29.11 -13.06 -5.16
N THR A 239 -28.63 -12.89 -3.93
CA THR A 239 -27.42 -12.13 -3.65
C THR A 239 -26.15 -12.93 -3.97
N ASN A 240 -25.01 -12.25 -4.12
CA ASN A 240 -23.74 -12.94 -4.30
C ASN A 240 -23.23 -13.51 -2.95
N PRO A 241 -22.65 -14.71 -2.95
CA PRO A 241 -22.02 -15.27 -1.76
C PRO A 241 -20.84 -14.42 -1.27
N ASP A 242 -20.61 -14.43 0.03
CA ASP A 242 -19.43 -13.81 0.64
C ASP A 242 -18.15 -14.49 0.14
N VAL A 243 -17.09 -13.72 -0.03
CA VAL A 243 -15.77 -14.19 -0.48
C VAL A 243 -14.78 -14.09 0.68
N ASN A 244 -14.04 -15.16 0.93
CA ASN A 244 -12.94 -15.15 1.89
C ASN A 244 -11.62 -14.79 1.18
N LEU A 245 -10.77 -14.01 1.83
CA LEU A 245 -9.49 -13.60 1.25
C LEU A 245 -8.58 -14.80 0.93
N SER A 246 -8.66 -15.91 1.69
CA SER A 246 -7.92 -17.14 1.37
C SER A 246 -8.32 -17.74 0.03
N GLU A 247 -9.61 -17.67 -0.33
CA GLU A 247 -10.11 -18.14 -1.63
C GLU A 247 -9.57 -17.30 -2.78
N CYS A 248 -9.32 -16.01 -2.54
CA CYS A 248 -8.66 -15.14 -3.51
C CYS A 248 -7.23 -15.60 -3.80
N PHE A 249 -6.47 -15.98 -2.77
CA PHE A 249 -5.11 -16.51 -2.94
C PHE A 249 -5.11 -17.90 -3.60
N GLU A 250 -6.06 -18.76 -3.29
CA GLU A 250 -6.22 -20.06 -3.95
C GLU A 250 -6.55 -19.89 -5.45
N TYR A 251 -7.48 -18.98 -5.75
CA TYR A 251 -7.80 -18.63 -7.14
C TYR A 251 -6.57 -18.09 -7.89
N TYR A 252 -5.75 -17.27 -7.23
CA TYR A 252 -4.54 -16.68 -7.82
C TYR A 252 -3.50 -17.76 -8.19
N GLY A 253 -3.34 -18.76 -7.35
CA GLY A 253 -2.40 -19.86 -7.54
C GLY A 253 -2.96 -21.03 -8.40
N LYS A 254 -4.17 -20.91 -8.97
CA LYS A 254 -4.75 -21.98 -9.79
C LYS A 254 -3.93 -22.28 -11.04
N VAL A 255 -4.05 -23.52 -11.52
CA VAL A 255 -3.46 -23.93 -12.79
C VAL A 255 -4.52 -23.80 -13.89
N ASP A 256 -4.22 -23.03 -14.92
CA ASP A 256 -5.07 -22.84 -16.09
C ASP A 256 -4.59 -23.71 -17.25
N LEU A 257 -5.54 -24.37 -17.93
CA LEU A 257 -5.27 -25.07 -19.17
C LEU A 257 -5.40 -24.10 -20.35
N MET A 258 -4.27 -23.81 -20.98
CA MET A 258 -4.18 -22.97 -22.19
C MET A 258 -4.33 -23.85 -23.41
N ASN A 259 -5.54 -23.90 -24.02
CA ASN A 259 -5.87 -24.73 -25.18
C ASN A 259 -6.67 -23.95 -26.24
N GLY A 260 -6.91 -24.57 -27.38
CA GLY A 260 -7.63 -23.94 -28.51
C GLY A 260 -6.95 -22.63 -28.93
N ASP A 261 -7.71 -21.51 -28.95
CA ASP A 261 -7.21 -20.20 -29.33
C ASP A 261 -6.21 -19.61 -28.31
N ASN A 262 -6.15 -20.19 -27.10
CA ASN A 262 -5.23 -19.77 -26.04
C ASN A 262 -3.96 -20.63 -25.97
N GLN A 263 -3.68 -21.49 -26.95
CA GLN A 263 -2.44 -22.26 -26.99
C GLN A 263 -1.20 -21.36 -26.88
N MET A 264 -0.17 -21.86 -26.21
CA MET A 264 1.10 -21.16 -26.03
C MET A 264 2.17 -21.65 -26.99
N TYR A 265 2.97 -20.73 -27.54
CA TYR A 265 4.09 -21.10 -28.38
C TYR A 265 5.21 -21.75 -27.56
N CYS A 266 5.61 -22.96 -27.97
CA CYS A 266 6.69 -23.71 -27.36
C CYS A 266 7.95 -23.64 -28.23
N ASN A 267 9.03 -23.04 -27.71
CA ASN A 267 10.30 -22.91 -28.44
C ASN A 267 10.98 -24.27 -28.71
N ILE A 268 10.71 -25.31 -27.90
CA ILE A 268 11.26 -26.66 -28.10
C ILE A 268 10.49 -27.39 -29.20
N CYS A 269 9.15 -27.33 -29.17
CA CYS A 269 8.31 -27.96 -30.18
C CYS A 269 8.23 -27.14 -31.47
N ASN A 270 8.65 -25.88 -31.42
CA ASN A 270 8.63 -24.89 -32.50
C ASN A 270 7.21 -24.66 -33.09
N LYS A 271 6.18 -24.72 -32.24
CA LYS A 271 4.77 -24.50 -32.62
C LYS A 271 3.90 -24.21 -31.39
N LEU A 272 2.64 -23.83 -31.63
CA LEU A 272 1.60 -23.71 -30.60
C LEU A 272 1.27 -25.10 -30.05
N TYR A 273 1.12 -25.17 -28.72
CA TYR A 273 0.70 -26.36 -28.00
C TYR A 273 -0.18 -26.00 -26.83
N ASP A 274 -1.02 -26.94 -26.42
CA ASP A 274 -1.69 -26.86 -25.13
C ASP A 274 -0.65 -26.80 -24.02
N ALA A 275 -0.90 -25.94 -23.04
CA ALA A 275 0.01 -25.73 -21.92
C ALA A 275 -0.76 -25.60 -20.61
N LEU A 276 -0.11 -26.00 -19.52
CA LEU A 276 -0.55 -25.64 -18.16
C LEU A 276 0.16 -24.37 -17.76
N TYR A 277 -0.62 -23.37 -17.36
CA TYR A 277 -0.12 -22.07 -16.91
C TYR A 277 -0.50 -21.83 -15.46
N SER A 278 0.45 -21.35 -14.65
CA SER A 278 0.18 -20.96 -13.27
C SER A 278 1.01 -19.75 -12.88
N THR A 279 0.46 -18.98 -11.95
CA THR A 279 1.15 -17.85 -11.31
C THR A 279 1.27 -18.14 -9.82
N SER A 280 2.42 -17.90 -9.24
CA SER A 280 2.64 -18.03 -7.80
C SER A 280 3.35 -16.79 -7.24
N ILE A 281 3.07 -16.47 -5.99
CA ILE A 281 3.81 -15.45 -5.25
C ILE A 281 5.15 -16.08 -4.86
N TYR A 282 6.24 -15.60 -5.45
CA TYR A 282 7.57 -16.08 -5.10
C TYR A 282 8.02 -15.49 -3.76
N SER A 283 7.94 -14.15 -3.63
CA SER A 283 8.21 -13.45 -2.37
C SER A 283 7.29 -12.24 -2.18
N THR A 284 7.03 -11.90 -0.93
CA THR A 284 6.15 -10.79 -0.56
C THR A 284 6.94 -9.51 -0.27
N PRO A 285 6.34 -8.31 -0.53
CA PRO A 285 6.89 -7.04 -0.07
C PRO A 285 6.75 -6.86 1.45
N ASN A 286 7.37 -5.82 2.00
CA ASN A 286 7.17 -5.44 3.42
C ASN A 286 5.77 -4.86 3.66
N ASN A 287 5.24 -4.11 2.69
CA ASN A 287 3.86 -3.60 2.70
C ASN A 287 3.13 -4.16 1.49
N LEU A 288 2.20 -5.08 1.75
CA LEU A 288 1.38 -5.75 0.74
C LEU A 288 0.11 -4.96 0.52
N ILE A 289 -0.16 -4.59 -0.74
CA ILE A 289 -1.40 -3.93 -1.16
C ILE A 289 -2.24 -4.94 -1.93
N ILE A 290 -3.51 -5.07 -1.56
CA ILE A 290 -4.46 -5.98 -2.18
C ILE A 290 -5.64 -5.18 -2.70
N ASN A 291 -5.92 -5.28 -3.99
CA ASN A 291 -7.12 -4.73 -4.62
C ASN A 291 -8.20 -5.81 -4.76
N LEU A 292 -9.35 -5.54 -4.18
CA LEU A 292 -10.57 -6.35 -4.29
C LEU A 292 -11.37 -5.85 -5.51
N ASN A 293 -11.00 -6.34 -6.70
CA ASN A 293 -11.60 -5.88 -7.95
C ASN A 293 -13.05 -6.37 -8.06
N ARG A 294 -13.98 -5.42 -8.07
CA ARG A 294 -15.43 -5.63 -8.14
C ARG A 294 -15.99 -5.45 -9.56
N GLY A 295 -15.13 -5.41 -10.58
CA GLY A 295 -15.51 -5.26 -11.99
C GLY A 295 -15.69 -3.80 -12.42
N LYS A 296 -15.90 -3.64 -13.74
CA LYS A 296 -16.24 -2.37 -14.38
C LYS A 296 -17.74 -2.33 -14.63
N GLY A 297 -18.41 -1.22 -14.30
CA GLY A 297 -19.86 -1.08 -14.45
C GLY A 297 -20.60 -1.34 -13.14
N PRO A 298 -21.67 -2.18 -13.13
CA PRO A 298 -22.32 -2.58 -11.88
C PRO A 298 -21.32 -3.25 -10.96
N VAL A 299 -21.21 -2.76 -9.71
CA VAL A 299 -20.28 -3.31 -8.73
C VAL A 299 -20.70 -4.74 -8.38
N TYR A 300 -19.76 -5.67 -8.39
CA TYR A 300 -19.99 -6.99 -7.85
C TYR A 300 -20.10 -6.91 -6.32
N GLU A 301 -21.34 -6.82 -5.85
CA GLU A 301 -21.66 -6.67 -4.43
C GLU A 301 -21.54 -8.02 -3.74
N CYS A 302 -20.55 -8.16 -2.90
CA CYS A 302 -20.38 -9.25 -1.95
C CYS A 302 -19.63 -8.75 -0.74
N LYS A 303 -19.86 -9.35 0.41
CA LYS A 303 -18.99 -9.15 1.57
C LYS A 303 -17.69 -9.88 1.32
N VAL A 304 -16.57 -9.27 1.75
CA VAL A 304 -15.25 -9.93 1.74
C VAL A 304 -14.80 -10.08 3.18
N ASP A 305 -14.54 -11.33 3.56
CA ASP A 305 -13.96 -11.65 4.86
C ASP A 305 -12.43 -11.65 4.76
N PHE A 306 -11.79 -10.78 5.53
CA PHE A 306 -10.34 -10.65 5.58
C PHE A 306 -9.87 -10.46 7.02
N PRO A 307 -8.76 -11.13 7.42
CA PRO A 307 -8.29 -11.11 8.79
C PRO A 307 -7.44 -9.88 9.11
N ASP A 308 -7.38 -9.49 10.40
CA ASP A 308 -6.42 -8.49 10.90
C ASP A 308 -4.97 -8.97 10.79
N GLN A 309 -4.76 -10.28 10.97
CA GLN A 309 -3.46 -10.94 10.76
C GLN A 309 -3.58 -11.94 9.61
N LEU A 310 -2.95 -11.63 8.51
CA LEU A 310 -2.93 -12.45 7.30
C LEU A 310 -1.68 -13.32 7.29
N ASN A 311 -1.87 -14.64 7.29
CA ASN A 311 -0.79 -15.61 7.15
C ASN A 311 -0.76 -16.16 5.70
N LEU A 312 0.32 -15.89 4.98
CA LEU A 312 0.53 -16.30 3.58
C LEU A 312 1.49 -17.48 3.44
N TYR A 313 1.82 -18.19 4.53
CA TYR A 313 2.76 -19.30 4.52
C TYR A 313 2.49 -20.33 3.41
N ASN A 314 1.23 -20.68 3.19
CA ASN A 314 0.82 -21.68 2.19
C ASN A 314 0.71 -21.11 0.76
N PHE A 315 0.86 -19.81 0.56
CA PHE A 315 0.64 -19.13 -0.72
C PHE A 315 1.90 -18.52 -1.29
N VAL A 316 3.01 -18.54 -0.55
CA VAL A 316 4.30 -17.96 -0.94
C VAL A 316 5.32 -19.06 -1.14
N LYS A 317 5.97 -19.06 -2.30
CA LYS A 317 6.91 -20.12 -2.69
C LYS A 317 8.24 -20.03 -1.94
N PHE A 318 8.80 -18.82 -1.83
CA PHE A 318 9.98 -18.56 -1.01
C PHE A 318 9.56 -18.38 0.45
N ASN A 319 9.48 -19.51 1.12
CA ASN A 319 8.95 -19.62 2.46
C ASN A 319 10.05 -19.34 3.48
N ASN A 320 10.02 -18.16 4.06
CA ASN A 320 10.69 -17.86 5.29
C ASN A 320 9.60 -17.65 6.37
N ASP A 321 9.91 -17.88 7.64
CA ASP A 321 9.00 -17.82 8.81
C ASP A 321 8.24 -16.48 8.98
N TYR A 322 8.29 -15.60 7.98
CA TYR A 322 7.85 -14.21 8.02
C TYR A 322 6.71 -13.87 7.05
N ALA A 323 5.94 -14.85 6.60
CA ALA A 323 4.78 -14.59 5.73
C ALA A 323 3.52 -14.15 6.50
N VAL A 324 3.69 -13.52 7.66
CA VAL A 324 2.59 -13.00 8.50
C VAL A 324 2.56 -11.48 8.42
N PHE A 325 1.36 -10.95 8.20
CA PHE A 325 1.09 -9.54 7.98
C PHE A 325 0.02 -9.03 8.92
N GLU A 326 0.09 -7.76 9.29
CA GLU A 326 -0.93 -7.04 10.06
C GLU A 326 -1.64 -6.03 9.15
N LEU A 327 -2.98 -6.02 9.18
CA LEU A 327 -3.79 -5.00 8.51
C LEU A 327 -3.58 -3.65 9.19
N TYR A 328 -3.27 -2.60 8.39
CA TYR A 328 -3.10 -1.26 8.94
C TYR A 328 -3.90 -0.18 8.22
N ALA A 329 -4.39 -0.44 7.00
CA ALA A 329 -5.29 0.49 6.34
C ALA A 329 -6.24 -0.22 5.36
N VAL A 330 -7.41 0.38 5.16
CA VAL A 330 -8.44 -0.08 4.23
C VAL A 330 -9.01 1.13 3.51
N ILE A 331 -9.04 1.11 2.17
CA ILE A 331 -9.87 2.03 1.39
C ILE A 331 -11.19 1.33 1.12
N SER A 332 -12.30 1.97 1.51
CA SER A 332 -13.65 1.51 1.20
C SER A 332 -14.34 2.45 0.22
N HIS A 333 -15.10 1.86 -0.70
CA HIS A 333 -15.94 2.58 -1.63
C HIS A 333 -17.38 2.58 -1.12
N LEU A 334 -17.98 3.75 -1.02
CA LEU A 334 -19.38 3.95 -0.59
C LEU A 334 -20.19 4.39 -1.80
N GLY A 335 -20.99 3.50 -2.37
CA GLY A 335 -21.84 3.85 -3.52
C GLY A 335 -22.22 2.65 -4.36
N PRO A 336 -23.26 2.79 -5.21
CA PRO A 336 -23.86 1.68 -5.93
C PRO A 336 -23.10 1.26 -7.19
N SER A 337 -22.10 2.04 -7.65
CA SER A 337 -21.36 1.70 -8.87
C SER A 337 -19.92 2.18 -8.79
N SER A 338 -19.04 1.57 -9.59
CA SER A 338 -17.63 1.98 -9.71
C SER A 338 -17.46 3.42 -10.24
N MET A 339 -18.48 3.96 -10.91
CA MET A 339 -18.42 5.30 -11.52
C MET A 339 -19.06 6.40 -10.65
N SER A 340 -19.82 6.03 -9.60
CA SER A 340 -20.47 6.96 -8.70
C SER A 340 -20.39 6.46 -7.28
N GLY A 341 -19.79 7.25 -6.41
CA GLY A 341 -19.62 6.88 -5.02
C GLY A 341 -18.60 7.77 -4.34
N HIS A 342 -18.21 7.37 -3.15
CA HIS A 342 -17.32 8.10 -2.30
C HIS A 342 -16.27 7.18 -1.68
N PHE A 343 -15.01 7.57 -1.74
CA PHE A 343 -13.92 6.84 -1.12
C PHE A 343 -13.65 7.37 0.28
N VAL A 344 -13.50 6.45 1.22
CA VAL A 344 -13.06 6.74 2.59
C VAL A 344 -11.88 5.82 2.94
N ALA A 345 -11.06 6.27 3.89
CA ALA A 345 -9.96 5.45 4.40
C ALA A 345 -10.15 5.14 5.88
N TYR A 346 -9.95 3.89 6.25
CA TYR A 346 -9.74 3.47 7.62
C TYR A 346 -8.25 3.21 7.80
N CYS A 347 -7.62 3.89 8.77
CA CYS A 347 -6.19 3.69 9.01
C CYS A 347 -5.93 3.50 10.51
N LYS A 348 -5.03 2.57 10.81
CA LYS A 348 -4.46 2.37 12.14
C LYS A 348 -3.36 3.39 12.36
N ASN A 349 -3.63 4.37 13.21
CA ASN A 349 -2.70 5.48 13.44
C ASN A 349 -1.39 4.96 14.05
N ARG A 350 -0.28 5.38 13.46
CA ARG A 350 1.08 4.94 13.83
C ARG A 350 1.54 5.37 15.23
N MET A 351 0.88 6.34 15.86
CA MET A 351 1.25 6.88 17.17
C MET A 351 0.57 6.14 18.32
N ASP A 352 -0.75 5.88 18.20
CA ASP A 352 -1.56 5.29 19.28
C ASP A 352 -2.13 3.91 18.95
N ASN A 353 -1.87 3.40 17.74
CA ASN A 353 -2.36 2.12 17.23
C ASN A 353 -3.89 1.98 17.21
N LYS A 354 -4.63 3.09 17.25
CA LYS A 354 -6.10 3.09 17.14
C LYS A 354 -6.53 3.27 15.71
N TRP A 355 -7.69 2.73 15.37
CA TRP A 355 -8.29 2.87 14.05
C TRP A 355 -9.07 4.18 13.95
N TYR A 356 -8.86 4.91 12.86
CA TYR A 356 -9.55 6.15 12.52
C TYR A 356 -10.19 6.05 11.14
N LEU A 357 -11.41 6.55 11.01
CA LEU A 357 -12.09 6.78 9.74
C LEU A 357 -11.75 8.18 9.24
N TYR A 358 -11.10 8.24 8.09
CA TYR A 358 -10.84 9.46 7.35
C TYR A 358 -11.86 9.60 6.22
N ASN A 359 -12.79 10.51 6.40
CA ASN A 359 -13.80 10.88 5.43
C ASN A 359 -13.52 12.31 4.97
N ASP A 360 -12.65 12.45 3.97
CA ASP A 360 -12.09 13.74 3.55
C ASP A 360 -11.51 14.55 4.72
N GLY A 361 -12.02 15.77 4.97
CA GLY A 361 -11.59 16.63 6.07
C GLY A 361 -12.03 16.17 7.45
N LEU A 362 -12.98 15.23 7.55
CA LEU A 362 -13.49 14.74 8.82
C LEU A 362 -12.74 13.47 9.24
N VAL A 363 -12.27 13.45 10.49
CA VAL A 363 -11.59 12.27 11.05
C VAL A 363 -12.29 11.84 12.34
N ASN A 364 -12.69 10.59 12.40
CA ASN A 364 -13.39 10.02 13.54
C ASN A 364 -12.65 8.78 14.06
N LEU A 365 -12.55 8.66 15.38
CA LEU A 365 -12.08 7.43 16.02
C LEU A 365 -13.10 6.31 15.75
N CYS A 366 -12.63 5.15 15.30
CA CYS A 366 -13.47 3.97 15.17
C CYS A 366 -13.86 3.45 16.56
N THR A 367 -15.17 3.33 16.81
CA THR A 367 -15.73 2.96 18.12
C THR A 367 -16.04 1.48 18.24
N ARG A 368 -16.15 0.77 17.11
CA ARG A 368 -16.40 -0.66 17.01
C ARG A 368 -15.19 -1.41 16.47
N THR A 369 -14.94 -2.60 17.00
CA THR A 369 -13.97 -3.53 16.42
C THR A 369 -14.40 -3.87 14.98
N ASN A 370 -13.43 -3.92 14.07
CA ASN A 370 -13.64 -4.24 12.65
C ASN A 370 -14.58 -3.30 11.88
N GLN A 371 -14.73 -2.04 12.34
CA GLN A 371 -15.54 -1.02 11.63
C GLN A 371 -15.06 -0.80 10.19
N TYR A 372 -13.80 -1.05 9.89
CA TYR A 372 -13.21 -1.00 8.54
C TYR A 372 -13.72 -2.11 7.58
N GLN A 373 -14.45 -3.10 8.09
CA GLN A 373 -15.16 -4.10 7.27
C GLN A 373 -16.56 -3.63 6.83
N ASP A 374 -17.04 -2.51 7.38
CA ASP A 374 -18.32 -1.92 6.97
C ASP A 374 -18.24 -1.38 5.54
N GLY A 375 -19.33 -1.43 4.82
CA GLY A 375 -19.40 -0.96 3.44
C GLY A 375 -18.76 -1.94 2.45
N MET A 376 -18.07 -1.40 1.45
CA MET A 376 -17.40 -2.17 0.41
C MET A 376 -15.89 -1.94 0.45
N PRO A 377 -15.13 -2.72 1.24
CA PRO A 377 -13.67 -2.70 1.19
C PRO A 377 -13.18 -2.90 -0.24
N TYR A 378 -12.27 -2.05 -0.66
CA TYR A 378 -11.77 -1.98 -2.04
C TYR A 378 -10.26 -2.23 -2.12
N ILE A 379 -9.47 -1.59 -1.25
CA ILE A 379 -8.03 -1.81 -1.18
C ILE A 379 -7.62 -2.05 0.27
N LEU A 380 -6.88 -3.13 0.49
CA LEU A 380 -6.35 -3.52 1.79
C LEU A 380 -4.86 -3.29 1.83
N PHE A 381 -4.36 -2.76 2.95
CA PHE A 381 -2.94 -2.53 3.19
C PHE A 381 -2.49 -3.34 4.39
N TYR A 382 -1.58 -4.26 4.15
CA TYR A 382 -0.99 -5.13 5.14
C TYR A 382 0.50 -4.85 5.28
N ARG A 383 1.03 -4.80 6.49
CA ARG A 383 2.48 -4.71 6.74
C ARG A 383 3.01 -6.02 7.29
N SER A 384 4.20 -6.39 6.86
CA SER A 384 4.91 -7.57 7.36
C SER A 384 5.24 -7.39 8.85
N LEU A 385 5.09 -8.45 9.63
CA LEU A 385 5.55 -8.52 11.01
C LEU A 385 7.04 -8.91 11.12
N ARG A 386 7.77 -8.91 10.00
CA ARG A 386 9.24 -9.09 10.03
C ARG A 386 9.88 -7.96 10.84
N PRO A 387 10.88 -8.26 11.68
CA PRO A 387 11.83 -7.24 12.11
C PRO A 387 12.55 -6.69 10.87
N LEU A 388 12.55 -5.36 10.71
CA LEU A 388 13.30 -4.66 9.65
C LEU A 388 14.79 -4.66 9.97
#